data_82b75f5aa30bf060ce9c393063d76158
#
_entry.id   82b75f5aa30bf060ce9c393063d76158
#
_cell.length_a   1.000
_cell.length_b   1.000
_cell.length_c   1.000
_cell.angle_alpha   90.00
_cell.angle_beta   90.00
_cell.angle_gamma   90.00
#
_symmetry.space_group_name_H-M   'P 1'
#
loop_
_entity.id
_entity.type
_entity.pdbx_description
1 polymer ?
#
loop_
_entity_poly.entity_id
_entity_poly.type
_entity_poly.pdbx_seq_one_letter_code
_entity_poly.pdbx_strand_id
1 'polypeptide(L)'
;MKRYRVINMDLDSRAAFLVMEIRNEWEERVKEQHRVNKERIRKGLLYEYGSASADMKLKNFIDLGSKPLSILAFHNRFLDQVRRTFVVGSYYPALTAACALGERILNHLIRILREDFKSTAEYKRVYRKDSFDDWDEAIDTLESWGVLLPEVTKTFRELKTVRHRSIHFDPAVDTDDRNLALDAIGKLNIIISKQFGRFGNQPWFTPEIRGASYIRKEAESIPFIKRIYIPNCHLVGPLHRLEPVGESVTTVKVIDDNDYEDCEISDDEFCGLLP
;
A
#
# COMPACT_ATOMS: atom_id res chain seq x y z
N MET A 1 -1.81 12.38 26.15
CA MET A 1 -3.16 12.05 25.65
C MET A 1 -3.25 11.96 24.11
N LYS A 2 -2.14 12.06 23.36
CA LYS A 2 -2.16 12.05 21.87
C LYS A 2 -1.75 10.69 21.29
N ARG A 3 -2.20 10.40 20.03
CA ARG A 3 -1.83 9.21 19.26
C ARG A 3 -1.40 9.58 17.83
N TYR A 4 -0.53 8.80 17.26
CA TYR A 4 -0.14 8.95 15.86
C TYR A 4 -1.23 8.38 14.95
N ARG A 5 -1.79 9.24 14.08
CA ARG A 5 -2.85 8.90 13.12
C ARG A 5 -2.33 8.91 11.69
N VAL A 6 -2.63 7.86 10.94
CA VAL A 6 -2.41 7.82 9.48
C VAL A 6 -3.57 8.54 8.77
N ILE A 7 -3.26 9.56 7.97
CA ILE A 7 -4.28 10.43 7.33
C ILE A 7 -4.28 10.34 5.79
N ASN A 8 -3.36 9.59 5.19
CA ASN A 8 -3.25 9.48 3.73
C ASN A 8 -4.54 9.00 3.06
N MET A 9 -4.93 9.64 1.96
CA MET A 9 -6.20 9.39 1.24
C MET A 9 -6.01 9.31 -0.29
N ASP A 10 -5.06 8.53 -0.79
CA ASP A 10 -4.93 8.29 -2.24
C ASP A 10 -5.35 6.85 -2.56
N LEU A 11 -6.64 6.64 -2.79
CA LEU A 11 -7.22 5.34 -3.13
C LEU A 11 -7.78 5.38 -4.55
N ASP A 12 -7.31 4.48 -5.41
CA ASP A 12 -7.97 4.23 -6.69
C ASP A 12 -8.91 3.03 -6.59
N SER A 13 -10.16 3.30 -6.33
CA SER A 13 -11.24 2.31 -6.25
C SER A 13 -12.01 2.12 -7.57
N ARG A 14 -11.62 2.79 -8.65
CA ARG A 14 -12.36 2.77 -9.93
C ARG A 14 -12.58 1.36 -10.46
N ALA A 15 -11.59 0.47 -10.35
CA ALA A 15 -11.71 -0.92 -10.78
C ALA A 15 -12.82 -1.66 -10.01
N ALA A 16 -12.84 -1.56 -8.68
CA ALA A 16 -13.88 -2.16 -7.85
C ALA A 16 -15.28 -1.60 -8.20
N PHE A 17 -15.37 -0.28 -8.44
CA PHE A 17 -16.62 0.35 -8.82
C PHE A 17 -17.14 -0.13 -10.19
N LEU A 18 -16.25 -0.36 -11.15
CA LEU A 18 -16.63 -0.86 -12.48
C LEU A 18 -17.23 -2.27 -12.43
N VAL A 19 -16.70 -3.15 -11.57
CA VAL A 19 -17.19 -4.54 -11.44
C VAL A 19 -18.37 -4.69 -10.47
N MET A 20 -18.65 -3.66 -9.66
CA MET A 20 -19.77 -3.68 -8.72
C MET A 20 -21.08 -3.94 -9.43
N GLU A 21 -21.84 -4.95 -9.00
CA GLU A 21 -23.17 -5.23 -9.54
C GLU A 21 -24.18 -4.20 -9.07
N ILE A 22 -25.06 -3.79 -9.99
CA ILE A 22 -26.21 -2.93 -9.69
C ILE A 22 -27.33 -3.84 -9.25
N ARG A 23 -27.63 -3.83 -7.95
CA ARG A 23 -28.62 -4.75 -7.36
C ARG A 23 -30.04 -4.36 -7.74
N ASN A 24 -30.89 -5.35 -7.98
CA ASN A 24 -32.27 -5.15 -8.40
C ASN A 24 -33.12 -4.45 -7.33
N GLU A 25 -32.82 -4.67 -6.06
CA GLU A 25 -33.54 -4.07 -4.92
C GLU A 25 -33.24 -2.59 -4.66
N TRP A 26 -32.25 -2.01 -5.35
CA TRP A 26 -31.96 -0.60 -5.18
C TRP A 26 -33.00 0.28 -5.86
N GLU A 27 -33.23 1.49 -5.31
CA GLU A 27 -34.06 2.51 -5.95
C GLU A 27 -33.53 2.86 -7.34
N GLU A 28 -34.44 3.16 -8.29
CA GLU A 28 -34.07 3.44 -9.68
C GLU A 28 -33.11 4.63 -9.79
N ARG A 29 -33.27 5.64 -8.95
CA ARG A 29 -32.35 6.78 -8.87
C ARG A 29 -30.93 6.34 -8.53
N VAL A 30 -30.77 5.39 -7.60
CA VAL A 30 -29.45 4.86 -7.19
C VAL A 30 -28.85 4.04 -8.34
N LYS A 31 -29.65 3.19 -9.01
CA LYS A 31 -29.19 2.41 -10.17
C LYS A 31 -28.70 3.31 -11.29
N GLU A 32 -29.46 4.36 -11.61
CA GLU A 32 -29.07 5.31 -12.65
C GLU A 32 -27.80 6.06 -12.28
N GLN A 33 -27.66 6.50 -11.04
CA GLN A 33 -26.43 7.12 -10.57
C GLN A 33 -25.21 6.18 -10.73
N HIS A 34 -25.37 4.88 -10.46
CA HIS A 34 -24.30 3.89 -10.66
C HIS A 34 -23.96 3.70 -12.14
N ARG A 35 -24.98 3.65 -13.05
CA ARG A 35 -24.74 3.57 -14.50
C ARG A 35 -23.95 4.78 -15.00
N VAL A 36 -24.37 5.98 -14.63
CA VAL A 36 -23.71 7.24 -15.00
C VAL A 36 -22.27 7.28 -14.47
N ASN A 37 -22.04 6.87 -13.23
CA ASN A 37 -20.71 6.85 -12.65
C ASN A 37 -19.80 5.83 -13.35
N LYS A 38 -20.29 4.63 -13.68
CA LYS A 38 -19.51 3.63 -14.45
C LYS A 38 -19.10 4.19 -15.82
N GLU A 39 -20.03 4.85 -16.51
CA GLU A 39 -19.73 5.44 -17.81
C GLU A 39 -18.73 6.60 -17.69
N ARG A 40 -18.85 7.44 -16.66
CA ARG A 40 -17.86 8.50 -16.36
C ARG A 40 -16.47 7.91 -16.12
N ILE A 41 -16.36 6.82 -15.33
CA ILE A 41 -15.10 6.15 -15.07
C ILE A 41 -14.50 5.60 -16.37
N ARG A 42 -15.30 4.94 -17.22
CA ARG A 42 -14.85 4.43 -18.53
C ARG A 42 -14.30 5.54 -19.41
N LYS A 43 -15.03 6.65 -19.56
CA LYS A 43 -14.58 7.81 -20.32
C LYS A 43 -13.29 8.41 -19.76
N GLY A 44 -13.19 8.52 -18.43
CA GLY A 44 -11.98 8.98 -17.76
C GLY A 44 -10.76 8.08 -18.02
N LEU A 45 -10.94 6.76 -17.99
CA LEU A 45 -9.88 5.81 -18.31
C LEU A 45 -9.45 5.89 -19.79
N LEU A 46 -10.40 6.07 -20.72
CA LEU A 46 -10.07 6.29 -22.14
C LEU A 46 -9.32 7.59 -22.38
N TYR A 47 -9.64 8.64 -21.63
CA TYR A 47 -8.87 9.88 -21.66
C TYR A 47 -7.46 9.69 -21.08
N GLU A 48 -7.32 8.96 -19.95
CA GLU A 48 -6.05 8.73 -19.27
C GLU A 48 -5.10 7.83 -20.08
N TYR A 49 -5.62 6.76 -20.70
CA TYR A 49 -4.82 5.72 -21.37
C TYR A 49 -4.90 5.74 -22.90
N GLY A 50 -5.74 6.59 -23.47
CA GLY A 50 -6.00 6.67 -24.90
C GLY A 50 -6.98 5.61 -25.41
N SER A 51 -7.70 5.92 -26.51
CA SER A 51 -8.79 5.10 -27.07
C SER A 51 -8.35 3.88 -27.87
N ALA A 52 -7.10 3.86 -28.34
CA ALA A 52 -6.58 2.68 -29.06
C ALA A 52 -6.59 1.45 -28.13
N SER A 53 -7.12 0.32 -28.63
CA SER A 53 -7.27 -0.93 -27.84
C SER A 53 -8.04 -0.73 -26.53
N ALA A 54 -9.11 0.06 -26.56
CA ALA A 54 -9.89 0.46 -25.38
C ALA A 54 -10.32 -0.74 -24.51
N ASP A 55 -10.88 -1.79 -25.15
CA ASP A 55 -11.38 -2.97 -24.43
C ASP A 55 -10.27 -3.73 -23.68
N MET A 56 -9.10 -3.90 -24.31
CA MET A 56 -7.94 -4.50 -23.68
C MET A 56 -7.47 -3.68 -22.46
N LYS A 57 -7.39 -2.35 -22.60
CA LYS A 57 -6.96 -1.46 -21.51
C LYS A 57 -7.95 -1.47 -20.36
N LEU A 58 -9.25 -1.43 -20.68
CA LEU A 58 -10.31 -1.50 -19.67
C LEU A 58 -10.26 -2.83 -18.92
N LYS A 59 -10.12 -3.95 -19.66
CA LYS A 59 -9.94 -5.28 -19.06
C LYS A 59 -8.71 -5.33 -18.16
N ASN A 60 -7.55 -4.84 -18.63
CA ASN A 60 -6.32 -4.81 -17.86
C ASN A 60 -6.48 -3.98 -16.58
N PHE A 61 -7.14 -2.81 -16.66
CA PHE A 61 -7.40 -1.97 -15.50
C PHE A 61 -8.29 -2.68 -14.46
N ILE A 62 -9.34 -3.36 -14.92
CA ILE A 62 -10.24 -4.14 -14.05
C ILE A 62 -9.49 -5.30 -13.40
N ASP A 63 -8.71 -6.06 -14.16
CA ASP A 63 -7.98 -7.23 -13.67
C ASP A 63 -6.94 -6.86 -12.61
N LEU A 64 -6.36 -5.66 -12.67
CA LEU A 64 -5.45 -5.14 -11.62
C LEU A 64 -6.14 -4.88 -10.28
N GLY A 65 -7.47 -4.75 -10.27
CA GLY A 65 -8.22 -4.40 -9.08
C GLY A 65 -7.91 -3.01 -8.51
N SER A 66 -8.37 -2.76 -7.29
CA SER A 66 -8.09 -1.51 -6.58
C SER A 66 -6.60 -1.35 -6.28
N LYS A 67 -6.10 -0.11 -6.39
CA LYS A 67 -4.72 0.20 -6.03
C LYS A 67 -4.61 0.27 -4.50
N PRO A 68 -3.70 -0.49 -3.88
CA PRO A 68 -3.41 -0.29 -2.46
C PRO A 68 -2.71 1.05 -2.25
N LEU A 69 -2.90 1.62 -1.06
CA LEU A 69 -2.18 2.81 -0.63
C LEU A 69 -1.10 2.42 0.37
N SER A 70 0.14 2.76 0.06
CA SER A 70 1.26 2.71 1.00
C SER A 70 1.37 4.02 1.78
N ILE A 71 1.78 3.93 3.04
CA ILE A 71 2.18 5.10 3.82
C ILE A 71 3.44 5.78 3.24
N LEU A 72 4.25 5.06 2.45
CA LEU A 72 5.44 5.58 1.80
C LEU A 72 5.13 6.07 0.39
N ALA A 73 5.28 7.37 0.16
CA ALA A 73 4.95 8.03 -1.11
C ALA A 73 5.67 7.41 -2.32
N PHE A 74 6.93 6.98 -2.18
CA PHE A 74 7.67 6.40 -3.29
C PHE A 74 7.11 5.04 -3.74
N HIS A 75 6.52 4.24 -2.83
CA HIS A 75 5.80 3.02 -3.21
C HIS A 75 4.64 3.35 -4.16
N ASN A 76 3.83 4.33 -3.78
CA ASN A 76 2.66 4.74 -4.56
C ASN A 76 3.07 5.21 -5.95
N ARG A 77 4.11 6.06 -6.03
CA ARG A 77 4.63 6.59 -7.29
C ARG A 77 5.14 5.49 -8.23
N PHE A 78 5.91 4.53 -7.73
CA PHE A 78 6.43 3.45 -8.57
C PHE A 78 5.36 2.42 -8.91
N LEU A 79 4.47 2.09 -7.97
CA LEU A 79 3.34 1.20 -8.25
C LEU A 79 2.42 1.77 -9.31
N ASP A 80 2.19 3.09 -9.33
CA ASP A 80 1.43 3.76 -10.40
C ASP A 80 2.06 3.54 -11.77
N GLN A 81 3.38 3.69 -11.89
CA GLN A 81 4.10 3.46 -13.14
C GLN A 81 3.98 2.00 -13.60
N VAL A 82 4.15 1.04 -12.68
CA VAL A 82 3.97 -0.39 -12.97
C VAL A 82 2.56 -0.67 -13.48
N ARG A 83 1.54 -0.19 -12.77
CA ARG A 83 0.13 -0.39 -13.14
C ARG A 83 -0.21 0.25 -14.49
N ARG A 84 0.22 1.48 -14.74
CA ARG A 84 0.03 2.18 -16.02
C ARG A 84 0.65 1.41 -17.19
N THR A 85 1.87 0.91 -17.01
CA THR A 85 2.57 0.10 -18.00
C THR A 85 1.80 -1.18 -18.32
N PHE A 86 1.24 -1.86 -17.32
CA PHE A 86 0.39 -3.03 -17.52
C PHE A 86 -0.92 -2.68 -18.26
N VAL A 87 -1.59 -1.60 -17.87
CA VAL A 87 -2.88 -1.19 -18.49
C VAL A 87 -2.72 -0.98 -20.00
N VAL A 88 -1.63 -0.37 -20.45
CA VAL A 88 -1.40 -0.13 -21.89
C VAL A 88 -0.90 -1.35 -22.65
N GLY A 89 -0.75 -2.52 -21.99
CA GLY A 89 -0.36 -3.78 -22.63
C GLY A 89 1.14 -4.01 -22.72
N SER A 90 1.96 -3.20 -22.02
CA SER A 90 3.41 -3.40 -21.95
C SER A 90 3.75 -4.36 -20.79
N TYR A 91 3.46 -5.66 -20.98
CA TYR A 91 3.46 -6.62 -19.87
C TYR A 91 4.86 -6.97 -19.37
N TYR A 92 5.82 -7.22 -20.24
CA TYR A 92 7.19 -7.52 -19.83
C TYR A 92 7.86 -6.35 -19.07
N PRO A 93 7.77 -5.08 -19.52
CA PRO A 93 8.19 -3.94 -18.71
C PRO A 93 7.45 -3.82 -17.37
N ALA A 94 6.13 -4.14 -17.32
CA ALA A 94 5.37 -4.12 -16.08
C ALA A 94 5.85 -5.21 -15.10
N LEU A 95 6.14 -6.41 -15.60
CA LEU A 95 6.68 -7.53 -14.84
C LEU A 95 8.05 -7.18 -14.21
N THR A 96 8.98 -6.71 -15.02
CA THR A 96 10.31 -6.31 -14.54
C THR A 96 10.26 -5.16 -13.55
N ALA A 97 9.43 -4.15 -13.81
CA ALA A 97 9.25 -3.02 -12.90
C ALA A 97 8.58 -3.43 -11.58
N ALA A 98 7.66 -4.39 -11.60
CA ALA A 98 7.07 -4.95 -10.38
C ALA A 98 8.12 -5.65 -9.51
N CYS A 99 8.95 -6.50 -10.11
CA CYS A 99 10.04 -7.18 -9.42
C CYS A 99 11.07 -6.17 -8.88
N ALA A 100 11.45 -5.17 -9.67
CA ALA A 100 12.36 -4.12 -9.24
C ALA A 100 11.80 -3.29 -8.06
N LEU A 101 10.49 -3.03 -8.01
CA LEU A 101 9.87 -2.38 -6.87
C LEU A 101 9.92 -3.25 -5.62
N GLY A 102 9.68 -4.56 -5.73
CA GLY A 102 9.84 -5.50 -4.62
C GLY A 102 11.26 -5.47 -4.02
N GLU A 103 12.28 -5.50 -4.88
CA GLU A 103 13.69 -5.38 -4.47
C GLU A 103 13.98 -4.05 -3.76
N ARG A 104 13.47 -2.95 -4.30
CA ARG A 104 13.62 -1.63 -3.68
C ARG A 104 12.99 -1.56 -2.30
N ILE A 105 11.84 -2.18 -2.09
CA ILE A 105 11.17 -2.23 -0.78
C ILE A 105 12.07 -2.94 0.24
N LEU A 106 12.59 -4.13 -0.08
CA LEU A 106 13.50 -4.89 0.79
C LEU A 106 14.76 -4.07 1.12
N ASN A 107 15.41 -3.51 0.10
CA ASN A 107 16.61 -2.69 0.25
C ASN A 107 16.38 -1.47 1.15
N HIS A 108 15.28 -0.73 0.93
CA HIS A 108 14.95 0.43 1.74
C HIS A 108 14.69 0.07 3.20
N LEU A 109 13.95 -1.03 3.45
CA LEU A 109 13.70 -1.49 4.82
C LEU A 109 14.99 -1.81 5.57
N ILE A 110 15.90 -2.59 4.96
CA ILE A 110 17.18 -2.92 5.61
C ILE A 110 17.99 -1.64 5.88
N ARG A 111 18.14 -0.76 4.89
CA ARG A 111 18.93 0.47 5.04
C ARG A 111 18.39 1.42 6.10
N ILE A 112 17.09 1.52 6.24
CA ILE A 112 16.45 2.40 7.23
C ILE A 112 16.53 1.79 8.63
N LEU A 113 16.39 0.47 8.75
CA LEU A 113 16.20 -0.20 10.03
C LEU A 113 17.48 -0.78 10.63
N ARG A 114 18.51 -1.08 9.84
CA ARG A 114 19.71 -1.83 10.31
C ARG A 114 20.37 -1.24 11.54
N GLU A 115 20.35 0.09 11.71
CA GLU A 115 20.96 0.74 12.85
C GLU A 115 20.24 0.48 14.19
N ASP A 116 18.96 0.12 14.12
CA ASP A 116 18.18 -0.27 15.29
C ASP A 116 18.44 -1.74 15.70
N PHE A 117 19.14 -2.55 14.85
CA PHE A 117 19.43 -3.97 15.04
C PHE A 117 20.93 -4.28 15.16
N LYS A 118 21.75 -3.31 15.62
CA LYS A 118 23.24 -3.44 15.73
C LYS A 118 23.72 -4.65 16.53
N SER A 119 22.93 -5.11 17.50
CA SER A 119 23.28 -6.23 18.37
C SER A 119 23.06 -7.60 17.73
N THR A 120 22.44 -7.67 16.53
CA THR A 120 22.10 -8.94 15.88
C THR A 120 23.23 -9.47 14.99
N ALA A 121 23.21 -10.77 14.72
CA ALA A 121 24.17 -11.39 13.81
C ALA A 121 23.97 -10.93 12.36
N GLU A 122 22.71 -10.69 11.97
CA GLU A 122 22.30 -10.22 10.65
C GLU A 122 22.88 -8.83 10.32
N TYR A 123 22.97 -7.94 11.32
CA TYR A 123 23.57 -6.62 11.14
C TYR A 123 24.98 -6.70 10.55
N LYS A 124 25.81 -7.64 11.01
CA LYS A 124 27.19 -7.82 10.53
C LYS A 124 27.26 -8.16 9.03
N ARG A 125 26.20 -8.75 8.48
CA ARG A 125 26.13 -9.11 7.05
C ARG A 125 25.69 -7.93 6.18
N VAL A 126 24.91 -7.00 6.75
CA VAL A 126 24.23 -5.94 5.99
C VAL A 126 24.75 -4.52 6.23
N TYR A 127 25.51 -4.26 7.32
CA TYR A 127 25.83 -2.89 7.75
C TYR A 127 26.70 -2.08 6.77
N ARG A 128 27.52 -2.74 5.95
CA ARG A 128 28.38 -2.07 4.93
C ARG A 128 27.79 -2.08 3.53
N LYS A 129 26.68 -2.78 3.30
CA LYS A 129 26.10 -2.92 1.97
C LYS A 129 25.16 -1.73 1.67
N ASP A 130 25.24 -1.21 0.46
CA ASP A 130 24.35 -0.17 -0.04
C ASP A 130 23.17 -0.72 -0.84
N SER A 131 23.29 -1.95 -1.33
CA SER A 131 22.23 -2.69 -2.03
C SER A 131 22.29 -4.17 -1.71
N PHE A 132 21.16 -4.84 -1.85
CA PHE A 132 20.96 -6.26 -1.61
C PHE A 132 20.26 -6.83 -2.83
N ASP A 133 20.99 -7.54 -3.66
CA ASP A 133 20.54 -8.28 -4.83
C ASP A 133 20.13 -9.71 -4.49
N ASP A 134 20.67 -10.27 -3.40
CA ASP A 134 20.23 -11.52 -2.82
C ASP A 134 18.95 -11.30 -1.98
N TRP A 135 17.84 -11.70 -2.57
CA TRP A 135 16.52 -11.58 -1.91
C TRP A 135 16.35 -12.52 -0.72
N ASP A 136 16.98 -13.68 -0.71
CA ASP A 136 16.90 -14.59 0.44
C ASP A 136 17.58 -13.95 1.64
N GLU A 137 18.81 -13.43 1.49
CA GLU A 137 19.49 -12.72 2.55
C GLU A 137 18.68 -11.53 3.07
N ALA A 138 18.05 -10.77 2.16
CA ALA A 138 17.25 -9.61 2.53
C ALA A 138 15.96 -10.00 3.27
N ILE A 139 15.24 -11.00 2.78
CA ILE A 139 13.99 -11.48 3.39
C ILE A 139 14.30 -12.11 4.76
N ASP A 140 15.29 -13.00 4.84
CA ASP A 140 15.66 -13.69 6.07
C ASP A 140 16.12 -12.70 7.15
N THR A 141 16.87 -11.67 6.76
CA THR A 141 17.28 -10.59 7.67
C THR A 141 16.08 -9.84 8.25
N LEU A 142 15.15 -9.40 7.40
CA LEU A 142 13.99 -8.66 7.85
C LEU A 142 12.99 -9.53 8.64
N GLU A 143 12.90 -10.82 8.32
CA GLU A 143 12.10 -11.79 9.07
C GLU A 143 12.72 -12.04 10.46
N SER A 144 14.03 -12.27 10.55
CA SER A 144 14.77 -12.44 11.82
C SER A 144 14.64 -11.21 12.73
N TRP A 145 14.58 -10.01 12.16
CA TRP A 145 14.33 -8.78 12.91
C TRP A 145 12.87 -8.57 13.31
N GLY A 146 11.96 -9.47 12.93
CA GLY A 146 10.52 -9.33 13.20
C GLY A 146 9.87 -8.15 12.47
N VAL A 147 10.47 -7.69 11.36
CA VAL A 147 9.99 -6.53 10.59
C VAL A 147 8.84 -6.91 9.67
N LEU A 148 8.98 -8.04 8.95
CA LEU A 148 7.96 -8.48 8.00
C LEU A 148 6.86 -9.30 8.69
N LEU A 149 5.61 -9.02 8.33
CA LEU A 149 4.50 -9.89 8.70
C LEU A 149 4.65 -11.26 7.99
N PRO A 150 4.23 -12.37 8.61
CA PRO A 150 4.41 -13.72 8.04
C PRO A 150 3.85 -13.89 6.62
N GLU A 151 2.66 -13.33 6.36
CA GLU A 151 2.04 -13.33 5.02
C GLU A 151 2.88 -12.55 4.01
N VAL A 152 3.50 -11.45 4.44
CA VAL A 152 4.34 -10.59 3.59
C VAL A 152 5.66 -11.28 3.28
N THR A 153 6.29 -11.94 4.26
CA THR A 153 7.49 -12.77 4.05
C THR A 153 7.24 -13.83 2.98
N LYS A 154 6.14 -14.59 3.12
CA LYS A 154 5.74 -15.60 2.14
C LYS A 154 5.57 -14.97 0.74
N THR A 155 4.87 -13.85 0.65
CA THR A 155 4.59 -13.18 -0.62
C THR A 155 5.86 -12.65 -1.28
N PHE A 156 6.84 -12.17 -0.51
CA PHE A 156 8.16 -11.80 -1.06
C PHE A 156 8.91 -13.00 -1.65
N ARG A 157 8.88 -14.16 -0.98
CA ARG A 157 9.50 -15.40 -1.52
C ARG A 157 8.84 -15.84 -2.84
N GLU A 158 7.52 -15.72 -2.93
CA GLU A 158 6.78 -15.98 -4.16
C GLU A 158 7.14 -14.97 -5.26
N LEU A 159 7.21 -13.67 -4.93
CA LEU A 159 7.61 -12.63 -5.89
C LEU A 159 9.05 -12.83 -6.37
N LYS A 160 9.96 -13.28 -5.51
CA LYS A 160 11.31 -13.67 -5.89
C LYS A 160 11.31 -14.76 -6.96
N THR A 161 10.44 -15.76 -6.84
CA THR A 161 10.32 -16.84 -7.85
C THR A 161 9.89 -16.26 -9.21
N VAL A 162 8.92 -15.34 -9.22
CA VAL A 162 8.49 -14.65 -10.45
C VAL A 162 9.63 -13.80 -11.03
N ARG A 163 10.37 -13.07 -10.17
CA ARG A 163 11.55 -12.29 -10.58
C ARG A 163 12.60 -13.18 -11.27
N HIS A 164 12.90 -14.32 -10.68
CA HIS A 164 13.90 -15.24 -11.26
C HIS A 164 13.53 -15.64 -12.70
N ARG A 165 12.27 -15.98 -12.93
CA ARG A 165 11.75 -16.30 -14.26
C ARG A 165 11.79 -15.11 -15.22
N SER A 166 11.59 -13.88 -14.76
CA SER A 166 11.55 -12.67 -15.59
C SER A 166 12.92 -12.13 -15.99
N ILE A 167 13.98 -12.44 -15.24
CA ILE A 167 15.34 -11.95 -15.48
C ILE A 167 16.18 -12.98 -16.23
N HIS A 168 16.03 -14.26 -15.87
CA HIS A 168 16.68 -15.35 -16.57
C HIS A 168 15.78 -15.83 -17.71
N PHE A 169 16.40 -16.28 -18.81
CA PHE A 169 15.64 -16.78 -19.93
C PHE A 169 14.72 -17.94 -19.51
N ASP A 170 13.43 -17.73 -19.65
CA ASP A 170 12.37 -18.72 -19.44
C ASP A 170 11.41 -18.61 -20.62
N PRO A 171 11.31 -19.65 -21.49
CA PRO A 171 10.41 -19.63 -22.65
C PRO A 171 8.93 -19.36 -22.30
N ALA A 172 8.52 -19.67 -21.08
CA ALA A 172 7.16 -19.40 -20.62
C ALA A 172 6.85 -17.89 -20.50
N VAL A 173 7.87 -17.05 -20.31
CA VAL A 173 7.71 -15.59 -20.29
C VAL A 173 7.29 -15.07 -21.66
N ASP A 174 7.80 -15.66 -22.74
CA ASP A 174 7.49 -15.24 -24.10
C ASP A 174 6.02 -15.52 -24.49
N THR A 175 5.37 -16.47 -23.82
CA THR A 175 4.01 -16.92 -24.14
C THR A 175 2.96 -16.48 -23.11
N ASP A 176 3.35 -16.08 -21.89
CA ASP A 176 2.45 -15.80 -20.79
C ASP A 176 2.85 -14.55 -19.98
N ASP A 177 3.49 -13.58 -20.61
CA ASP A 177 3.99 -12.34 -20.00
C ASP A 177 2.90 -11.55 -19.27
N ARG A 178 1.68 -11.54 -19.82
CA ARG A 178 0.52 -10.85 -19.23
C ARG A 178 0.15 -11.42 -17.86
N ASN A 179 0.01 -12.76 -17.76
CA ASN A 179 -0.40 -13.36 -16.47
C ASN A 179 0.72 -13.29 -15.44
N LEU A 180 1.98 -13.43 -15.88
CA LEU A 180 3.13 -13.25 -15.00
C LEU A 180 3.23 -11.82 -14.46
N ALA A 181 2.99 -10.81 -15.29
CA ALA A 181 2.96 -9.41 -14.85
C ALA A 181 1.79 -9.15 -13.89
N LEU A 182 0.61 -9.70 -14.18
CA LEU A 182 -0.56 -9.57 -13.29
C LEU A 182 -0.30 -10.22 -11.93
N ASP A 183 0.30 -11.41 -11.92
CA ASP A 183 0.68 -12.14 -10.70
C ASP A 183 1.71 -11.35 -9.87
N ALA A 184 2.76 -10.83 -10.51
CA ALA A 184 3.77 -10.00 -9.83
C ALA A 184 3.16 -8.73 -9.21
N ILE A 185 2.28 -8.04 -9.94
CA ILE A 185 1.58 -6.85 -9.44
C ILE A 185 0.62 -7.22 -8.30
N GLY A 186 -0.07 -8.36 -8.41
CA GLY A 186 -0.93 -8.90 -7.35
C GLY A 186 -0.15 -9.12 -6.04
N LYS A 187 1.05 -9.72 -6.13
CA LYS A 187 1.94 -9.91 -4.97
C LYS A 187 2.41 -8.59 -4.38
N LEU A 188 2.77 -7.61 -5.21
CA LEU A 188 3.10 -6.26 -4.73
C LEU A 188 1.91 -5.60 -4.02
N ASN A 189 0.70 -5.75 -4.55
CA ASN A 189 -0.51 -5.22 -3.91
C ASN A 189 -0.70 -5.82 -2.51
N ILE A 190 -0.46 -7.13 -2.33
CA ILE A 190 -0.51 -7.80 -1.01
C ILE A 190 0.58 -7.24 -0.09
N ILE A 191 1.84 -7.19 -0.54
CA ILE A 191 2.96 -6.65 0.23
C ILE A 191 2.65 -5.23 0.71
N ILE A 192 2.23 -4.36 -0.19
CA ILE A 192 1.97 -2.95 0.12
C ILE A 192 0.77 -2.81 1.06
N SER A 193 -0.33 -3.49 0.79
CA SER A 193 -1.54 -3.36 1.60
C SER A 193 -1.36 -3.92 3.01
N LYS A 194 -0.65 -5.05 3.16
CA LYS A 194 -0.45 -5.71 4.45
C LYS A 194 0.64 -5.07 5.30
N GLN A 195 1.78 -4.70 4.69
CA GLN A 195 2.92 -4.16 5.42
C GLN A 195 2.88 -2.64 5.59
N PHE A 196 2.37 -1.92 4.59
CA PHE A 196 2.45 -0.46 4.51
C PHE A 196 1.09 0.23 4.39
N GLY A 197 0.01 -0.53 4.42
CA GLY A 197 -1.34 -0.01 4.32
C GLY A 197 -1.83 0.61 5.63
N ARG A 198 -2.92 1.37 5.51
CA ARG A 198 -3.63 1.92 6.67
C ARG A 198 -4.94 1.20 6.99
N PHE A 199 -5.48 0.47 6.02
CA PHE A 199 -6.73 -0.27 6.17
C PHE A 199 -6.43 -1.76 6.25
N GLY A 200 -6.48 -2.31 7.42
CA GLY A 200 -6.24 -3.72 7.65
C GLY A 200 -6.08 -3.99 9.14
N ASN A 201 -5.99 -5.26 9.47
CA ASN A 201 -5.80 -5.71 10.84
C ASN A 201 -4.30 -5.80 11.16
N GLN A 202 -3.52 -4.77 10.82
CA GLN A 202 -2.11 -4.74 11.21
C GLN A 202 -1.99 -4.65 12.73
N PRO A 203 -1.08 -5.42 13.34
CA PRO A 203 -1.00 -5.56 14.79
C PRO A 203 -0.61 -4.28 15.53
N TRP A 204 -0.11 -3.29 14.82
CA TRP A 204 0.31 -2.01 15.40
C TRP A 204 -0.78 -0.93 15.40
N PHE A 205 -1.96 -1.20 14.83
CA PHE A 205 -3.07 -0.26 14.91
C PHE A 205 -4.01 -0.61 16.06
N THR A 206 -4.62 0.42 16.64
CA THR A 206 -5.70 0.28 17.59
C THR A 206 -6.90 -0.39 16.91
N PRO A 207 -7.43 -1.50 17.45
CA PRO A 207 -8.52 -2.23 16.83
C PRO A 207 -9.84 -1.44 16.90
N GLU A 208 -10.81 -1.86 16.07
CA GLU A 208 -12.23 -1.47 16.13
C GLU A 208 -12.55 0.01 15.83
N ILE A 209 -11.57 0.85 15.50
CA ILE A 209 -11.84 2.23 15.10
C ILE A 209 -12.21 2.27 13.62
N ARG A 210 -13.46 2.65 13.33
CA ARG A 210 -13.96 2.75 11.97
C ARG A 210 -13.46 4.04 11.30
N GLY A 211 -12.94 3.93 10.07
CA GLY A 211 -12.56 5.07 9.24
C GLY A 211 -11.28 5.79 9.62
N ALA A 212 -10.61 5.38 10.69
CA ALA A 212 -9.35 5.96 11.15
C ALA A 212 -8.37 4.87 11.59
N SER A 213 -7.06 5.17 11.53
CA SER A 213 -6.01 4.24 11.95
C SER A 213 -5.01 4.97 12.83
N TYR A 214 -4.98 4.58 14.09
CA TYR A 214 -4.08 5.13 15.11
C TYR A 214 -3.06 4.06 15.50
N ILE A 215 -1.81 4.48 15.67
CA ILE A 215 -0.75 3.61 16.19
C ILE A 215 -0.99 3.36 17.67
N ARG A 216 -0.97 2.09 18.08
CA ARG A 216 -1.05 1.68 19.50
C ARG A 216 0.15 2.23 20.27
N LYS A 217 -0.05 2.65 21.48
CA LYS A 217 1.01 3.24 22.32
C LYS A 217 2.20 2.29 22.47
N GLU A 218 1.96 1.02 22.70
CA GLU A 218 3.00 0.00 22.83
C GLU A 218 3.80 -0.23 21.53
N ALA A 219 3.19 0.02 20.37
CA ALA A 219 3.84 -0.17 19.08
C ALA A 219 4.77 0.98 18.68
N GLU A 220 4.68 2.14 19.32
CA GLU A 220 5.49 3.32 19.00
C GLU A 220 7.01 3.06 19.12
N SER A 221 7.42 2.14 20.01
CA SER A 221 8.81 1.77 20.24
C SER A 221 9.36 0.76 19.25
N ILE A 222 8.51 0.07 18.47
CA ILE A 222 8.91 -0.93 17.48
C ILE A 222 9.71 -0.23 16.38
N PRO A 223 10.95 -0.67 16.03
CA PRO A 223 11.82 0.00 15.05
C PRO A 223 11.11 0.28 13.72
N PHE A 224 10.38 -0.69 13.18
CA PHE A 224 9.60 -0.53 11.94
C PHE A 224 8.57 0.60 12.05
N ILE A 225 7.81 0.65 13.14
CA ILE A 225 6.78 1.67 13.36
C ILE A 225 7.44 3.04 13.56
N LYS A 226 8.47 3.10 14.39
CA LYS A 226 9.21 4.33 14.70
C LYS A 226 9.85 4.96 13.45
N ARG A 227 10.41 4.14 12.54
CA ARG A 227 11.15 4.63 11.38
C ARG A 227 10.30 4.79 10.12
N ILE A 228 9.24 4.00 9.99
CA ILE A 228 8.44 3.96 8.76
C ILE A 228 7.08 4.63 8.94
N TYR A 229 6.34 4.32 10.01
CA TYR A 229 4.99 4.85 10.20
C TYR A 229 4.97 6.22 10.83
N ILE A 230 5.60 6.40 11.99
CA ILE A 230 5.54 7.65 12.77
C ILE A 230 5.93 8.88 11.95
N PRO A 231 7.00 8.87 11.12
CA PRO A 231 7.36 10.03 10.29
C PRO A 231 6.30 10.41 9.24
N ASN A 232 5.37 9.52 8.96
CA ASN A 232 4.28 9.70 7.99
C ASN A 232 2.89 9.80 8.65
N CYS A 233 2.85 10.00 9.97
CA CYS A 233 1.63 10.15 10.75
C CYS A 233 1.52 11.56 11.32
N HIS A 234 0.32 11.92 11.73
CA HIS A 234 0.07 13.13 12.52
C HIS A 234 -0.16 12.75 13.98
N LEU A 235 0.53 13.42 14.90
CA LEU A 235 0.30 13.29 16.33
C LEU A 235 -0.92 14.15 16.71
N VAL A 236 -2.03 13.51 17.08
CA VAL A 236 -3.31 14.16 17.30
C VAL A 236 -3.96 13.72 18.61
N GLY A 237 -4.69 14.62 19.23
CA GLY A 237 -5.57 14.30 20.36
C GLY A 237 -6.92 13.71 19.90
N PRO A 238 -7.76 13.24 20.82
CA PRO A 238 -9.01 12.58 20.48
C PRO A 238 -10.03 13.50 19.79
N LEU A 239 -10.02 14.80 20.09
CA LEU A 239 -10.99 15.78 19.59
C LEU A 239 -10.55 16.51 18.31
N HIS A 240 -9.45 16.08 17.67
CA HIS A 240 -8.98 16.69 16.43
C HIS A 240 -10.00 16.52 15.28
N ARG A 241 -9.96 17.46 14.33
CA ARG A 241 -10.82 17.45 13.14
C ARG A 241 -9.99 17.38 11.87
N LEU A 242 -10.59 16.82 10.81
CA LEU A 242 -10.04 16.85 9.46
C LEU A 242 -10.92 17.75 8.61
N GLU A 243 -10.34 18.81 8.07
CA GLU A 243 -11.05 19.77 7.21
C GLU A 243 -10.54 19.66 5.76
N PRO A 244 -11.44 19.53 4.76
CA PRO A 244 -11.03 19.56 3.36
C PRO A 244 -10.33 20.88 3.02
N VAL A 245 -9.29 20.81 2.16
CA VAL A 245 -8.61 22.01 1.66
C VAL A 245 -9.14 22.35 0.28
N GLY A 246 -9.88 23.45 0.17
CA GLY A 246 -10.51 23.89 -1.07
C GLY A 246 -11.56 22.87 -1.54
N GLU A 247 -11.64 22.65 -2.86
CA GLU A 247 -12.56 21.68 -3.48
C GLU A 247 -12.02 20.24 -3.50
N SER A 248 -10.81 20.02 -2.99
CA SER A 248 -10.18 18.70 -2.98
C SER A 248 -10.73 17.83 -1.86
N VAL A 249 -11.27 16.68 -2.20
CA VAL A 249 -11.68 15.65 -1.22
C VAL A 249 -10.50 14.81 -0.74
N THR A 250 -9.32 14.94 -1.35
CA THR A 250 -8.12 14.13 -1.03
C THR A 250 -7.08 14.89 -0.21
N THR A 251 -7.18 16.22 -0.13
CA THR A 251 -6.29 17.05 0.68
C THR A 251 -7.05 17.54 1.90
N VAL A 252 -6.54 17.22 3.08
CA VAL A 252 -7.15 17.61 4.35
C VAL A 252 -6.15 18.34 5.22
N LYS A 253 -6.62 19.33 5.95
CA LYS A 253 -5.90 19.99 7.04
C LYS A 253 -6.30 19.33 8.36
N VAL A 254 -5.31 19.03 9.17
CA VAL A 254 -5.52 18.54 10.54
C VAL A 254 -5.65 19.73 11.46
N ILE A 255 -6.75 19.82 12.17
CA ILE A 255 -7.04 20.84 13.18
C ILE A 255 -7.08 20.15 14.53
N ASP A 256 -6.20 20.54 15.42
CA ASP A 256 -6.11 20.03 16.78
C ASP A 256 -5.82 21.22 17.72
N ASP A 257 -6.81 22.08 17.82
CA ASP A 257 -6.79 23.32 18.60
C ASP A 257 -7.36 23.16 20.02
N ASN A 258 -7.48 21.93 20.47
CA ASN A 258 -7.98 21.60 21.79
C ASN A 258 -6.83 21.53 22.82
N ASP A 259 -7.11 21.98 24.05
CA ASP A 259 -6.23 21.76 25.17
C ASP A 259 -6.44 20.35 25.74
N TYR A 260 -5.35 19.63 25.90
CA TYR A 260 -5.34 18.29 26.49
C TYR A 260 -4.49 18.30 27.77
N GLU A 261 -4.92 17.54 28.75
CA GLU A 261 -4.10 17.27 29.91
C GLU A 261 -2.80 16.56 29.52
N ASP A 262 -1.69 16.95 30.15
CA ASP A 262 -0.39 16.29 29.97
C ASP A 262 -0.34 14.98 30.76
N CYS A 263 -1.16 14.00 30.35
CA CYS A 263 -1.21 12.67 30.95
C CYS A 263 -1.13 11.59 29.88
N GLU A 264 -0.51 10.47 30.21
CA GLU A 264 -0.58 9.27 29.41
C GLU A 264 -1.88 8.52 29.73
N ILE A 265 -2.63 8.17 28.68
CA ILE A 265 -3.84 7.35 28.76
C ILE A 265 -3.66 6.07 27.94
N SER A 266 -4.39 5.02 28.30
CA SER A 266 -4.43 3.77 27.53
C SER A 266 -5.04 3.98 26.13
N ASP A 267 -4.89 3.01 25.26
CA ASP A 267 -5.51 3.06 23.92
C ASP A 267 -7.04 2.99 24.03
N ASP A 268 -7.56 2.22 24.99
CA ASP A 268 -9.01 2.12 25.24
C ASP A 268 -9.59 3.44 25.75
N GLU A 269 -8.92 4.11 26.68
CA GLU A 269 -9.31 5.45 27.15
C GLU A 269 -9.29 6.47 26.01
N PHE A 270 -8.24 6.45 25.16
CA PHE A 270 -8.17 7.31 23.97
C PHE A 270 -9.35 7.05 23.03
N CYS A 271 -9.67 5.77 22.77
CA CYS A 271 -10.80 5.39 21.90
C CYS A 271 -12.14 5.86 22.47
N GLY A 272 -12.32 5.79 23.79
CA GLY A 272 -13.53 6.26 24.46
C GLY A 272 -13.76 7.76 24.38
N LEU A 273 -12.72 8.54 24.05
CA LEU A 273 -12.79 10.00 23.88
C LEU A 273 -13.00 10.42 22.41
N LEU A 274 -12.94 9.49 21.46
CA LEU A 274 -13.22 9.79 20.04
C LEU A 274 -14.71 10.09 19.83
N PRO A 275 -15.06 11.07 18.96
CA PRO A 275 -16.45 11.47 18.69
C PRO A 275 -17.26 10.40 17.94
#